data_931a51e7bd9cec26a24b7e38d891b988
#
_entry.id   931a51e7bd9cec26a24b7e38d891b988
#
_cell.length_a   1.000
_cell.length_b   1.000
_cell.length_c   1.000
_cell.angle_alpha   90.00
_cell.angle_beta   90.00
_cell.angle_gamma   90.00
#
_symmetry.space_group_name_H-M   'P 1'
#
loop_
_entity.id
_entity.type
_entity.pdbx_description
1 polymer ?
#
loop_
_entity_poly.entity_id
_entity_poly.type
_entity_poly.pdbx_seq_one_letter_code
_entity_poly.pdbx_strand_id
1 'polypeptide(L)'
;MTSGAREWVPLDDGVGEDVRMSERAGDVADTADQRREQMLRAAIEVIEERGFPETRIADVAARAGTSPALVIYYFKTKDQLLTEALRYAEDAWYEAGTRRMAGIASAAGRLEDLVAMNFLVEIEGDPTSSWLLWLDLWAQSVRLPEVASVRQKFDERWREMITSVVLAGQAAGEFGPVNAEDFAMTLTALLDGLAIQIALADPSVDASRAFELGMRFASGQLGFEWSGRSPAR
;
A
#
# COMPACT_ATOMS: atom_id res chain seq x y z
N MET A 1 0.38 34.59 77.03
CA MET A 1 -0.33 34.89 75.80
C MET A 1 0.59 34.61 74.63
N THR A 2 0.59 33.40 74.11
CA THR A 2 1.42 32.99 72.95
C THR A 2 0.51 32.47 71.86
N SER A 3 0.41 33.27 70.80
CA SER A 3 -0.32 32.99 69.58
C SER A 3 0.36 31.91 68.78
N GLY A 4 -0.32 30.76 68.64
CA GLY A 4 0.12 29.68 67.73
C GLY A 4 -0.30 29.97 66.29
N ALA A 5 0.67 30.30 65.46
CA ALA A 5 0.51 30.33 64.02
C ALA A 5 0.38 28.88 63.51
N ARG A 6 -0.69 28.53 62.82
CA ARG A 6 -0.84 27.26 62.08
C ARG A 6 -0.15 27.41 60.73
N GLU A 7 0.86 26.62 60.56
CA GLU A 7 1.59 26.46 59.30
C GLU A 7 0.65 25.77 58.26
N TRP A 8 0.41 26.42 57.13
CA TRP A 8 -0.39 25.91 56.05
C TRP A 8 0.50 24.98 55.19
N VAL A 9 0.16 23.68 55.12
CA VAL A 9 0.81 22.72 54.25
C VAL A 9 0.01 22.66 52.93
N PRO A 10 0.62 22.93 51.76
CA PRO A 10 -0.07 22.77 50.53
C PRO A 10 -0.39 21.30 50.28
N LEU A 11 -1.62 21.01 49.90
CA LEU A 11 -2.04 19.70 49.39
C LEU A 11 -1.30 19.49 48.06
N ASP A 12 -0.60 18.37 47.97
CA ASP A 12 0.07 17.88 46.76
C ASP A 12 -1.03 17.61 45.70
N ASP A 13 -1.10 18.47 44.69
CA ASP A 13 -2.06 18.37 43.61
C ASP A 13 -1.62 17.20 42.70
N GLY A 14 -2.29 16.05 42.84
CA GLY A 14 -2.07 14.81 42.06
C GLY A 14 -2.20 14.92 40.54
N VAL A 15 -2.22 16.11 39.98
CA VAL A 15 -2.30 16.41 38.54
C VAL A 15 -0.96 16.10 37.82
N GLY A 16 0.15 16.08 38.51
CA GLY A 16 1.47 15.86 37.93
C GLY A 16 1.78 14.38 37.62
N GLU A 17 1.15 13.43 38.30
CA GLU A 17 1.38 12.00 38.07
C GLU A 17 0.57 11.47 36.89
N ASP A 18 -0.67 11.93 36.72
CA ASP A 18 -1.52 11.53 35.57
C ASP A 18 -0.97 12.02 34.23
N VAL A 19 -0.38 13.23 34.18
CA VAL A 19 0.27 13.76 32.96
C VAL A 19 1.51 12.96 32.61
N ARG A 20 2.37 12.63 33.57
CA ARG A 20 3.57 11.83 33.35
C ARG A 20 3.28 10.37 32.98
N MET A 21 2.21 9.79 33.49
CA MET A 21 1.74 8.46 33.12
C MET A 21 1.18 8.44 31.70
N SER A 22 0.45 9.48 31.29
CA SER A 22 -0.07 9.64 29.94
C SER A 22 1.06 9.85 28.90
N GLU A 23 2.07 10.66 29.22
CA GLU A 23 3.24 10.86 28.36
C GLU A 23 4.08 9.57 28.22
N ARG A 24 4.30 8.83 29.30
CA ARG A 24 5.02 7.54 29.24
C ARG A 24 4.24 6.46 28.50
N ALA A 25 2.92 6.45 28.59
CA ALA A 25 2.08 5.53 27.85
C ALA A 25 2.10 5.86 26.34
N GLY A 26 2.14 7.14 25.97
CA GLY A 26 2.32 7.60 24.58
C GLY A 26 3.69 7.21 24.00
N ASP A 27 4.78 7.43 24.75
CA ASP A 27 6.14 7.06 24.34
C ASP A 27 6.30 5.53 24.16
N VAL A 28 5.71 4.73 25.03
CA VAL A 28 5.76 3.26 24.94
C VAL A 28 4.94 2.73 23.77
N ALA A 29 3.78 3.34 23.50
CA ALA A 29 2.95 2.99 22.35
C ALA A 29 3.66 3.35 21.04
N ASP A 30 4.25 4.54 20.92
CA ASP A 30 5.01 4.98 19.76
C ASP A 30 6.19 4.05 19.45
N THR A 31 6.93 3.63 20.50
CA THR A 31 8.03 2.66 20.33
C THR A 31 7.55 1.25 19.94
N ALA A 32 6.35 0.84 20.34
CA ALA A 32 5.79 -0.45 19.98
C ALA A 32 5.34 -0.45 18.49
N ASP A 33 4.70 0.62 18.05
CA ASP A 33 4.27 0.79 16.66
C ASP A 33 5.47 0.92 15.71
N GLN A 34 6.50 1.65 16.07
CA GLN A 34 7.76 1.75 15.31
C GLN A 34 8.44 0.38 15.14
N ARG A 35 8.49 -0.44 16.22
CA ARG A 35 9.03 -1.81 16.14
C ARG A 35 8.21 -2.71 15.24
N ARG A 36 6.89 -2.60 15.32
CA ARG A 36 5.98 -3.36 14.47
C ARG A 36 6.17 -3.00 13.00
N GLU A 37 6.25 -1.72 12.69
CA GLU A 37 6.53 -1.21 11.35
C GLU A 37 7.89 -1.70 10.82
N GLN A 38 8.95 -1.65 11.62
CA GLN A 38 10.26 -2.18 11.27
C GLN A 38 10.23 -3.66 10.91
N MET A 39 9.45 -4.47 11.63
CA MET A 39 9.26 -5.90 11.32
C MET A 39 8.47 -6.10 10.02
N LEU A 40 7.47 -5.26 9.74
CA LEU A 40 6.69 -5.32 8.50
C LEU A 40 7.56 -4.96 7.29
N ARG A 41 8.36 -3.90 7.36
CA ARG A 41 9.33 -3.52 6.32
C ARG A 41 10.33 -4.64 6.07
N ALA A 42 10.92 -5.20 7.12
CA ALA A 42 11.82 -6.34 7.01
C ALA A 42 11.16 -7.58 6.39
N ALA A 43 9.87 -7.81 6.68
CA ALA A 43 9.12 -8.90 6.07
C ALA A 43 8.93 -8.69 4.56
N ILE A 44 8.60 -7.48 4.11
CA ILE A 44 8.49 -7.12 2.69
C ILE A 44 9.81 -7.39 1.97
N GLU A 45 10.92 -6.87 2.48
CA GLU A 45 12.26 -7.09 1.89
C GLU A 45 12.62 -8.57 1.76
N VAL A 46 12.33 -9.39 2.79
CA VAL A 46 12.60 -10.84 2.74
C VAL A 46 11.68 -11.56 1.75
N ILE A 47 10.41 -11.13 1.64
CA ILE A 47 9.48 -11.69 0.65
C ILE A 47 9.95 -11.37 -0.77
N GLU A 48 10.38 -10.14 -1.03
CA GLU A 48 10.91 -9.72 -2.33
C GLU A 48 12.17 -10.51 -2.74
N GLU A 49 13.04 -10.81 -1.77
CA GLU A 49 14.28 -11.56 -2.03
C GLU A 49 14.04 -13.06 -2.27
N ARG A 50 13.06 -13.68 -1.59
CA ARG A 50 12.94 -15.15 -1.49
C ARG A 50 11.59 -15.71 -1.91
N GLY A 51 10.61 -14.86 -2.10
CA GLY A 51 9.22 -15.25 -2.26
C GLY A 51 8.51 -15.58 -0.95
N PHE A 52 7.20 -15.53 -0.98
CA PHE A 52 6.32 -15.79 0.16
C PHE A 52 6.50 -17.20 0.78
N PRO A 53 6.61 -18.30 0.00
CA PRO A 53 6.76 -19.63 0.56
C PRO A 53 8.06 -19.83 1.35
N GLU A 54 9.18 -19.28 0.86
CA GLU A 54 10.52 -19.47 1.43
C GLU A 54 10.85 -18.48 2.56
N THR A 55 10.03 -17.44 2.78
CA THR A 55 10.19 -16.49 3.87
C THR A 55 9.98 -17.17 5.22
N ARG A 56 10.94 -17.01 6.13
CA ARG A 56 10.88 -17.56 7.50
C ARG A 56 10.89 -16.46 8.53
N ILE A 57 10.22 -16.68 9.67
CA ILE A 57 10.21 -15.72 10.81
C ILE A 57 11.64 -15.39 11.28
N ALA A 58 12.55 -16.37 11.24
CA ALA A 58 13.94 -16.16 11.64
C ALA A 58 14.69 -15.19 10.69
N ASP A 59 14.41 -15.24 9.40
CA ASP A 59 15.01 -14.35 8.40
C ASP A 59 14.49 -12.91 8.59
N VAL A 60 13.18 -12.75 8.81
CA VAL A 60 12.57 -11.45 9.11
C VAL A 60 13.10 -10.87 10.42
N ALA A 61 13.22 -11.70 11.47
CA ALA A 61 13.78 -11.26 12.74
C ALA A 61 15.23 -10.78 12.61
N ALA A 62 16.06 -11.51 11.85
CA ALA A 62 17.44 -11.13 11.58
C ALA A 62 17.52 -9.80 10.81
N ARG A 63 16.67 -9.62 9.78
CA ARG A 63 16.57 -8.39 8.98
C ARG A 63 16.10 -7.20 9.81
N ALA A 64 15.11 -7.39 10.68
CA ALA A 64 14.59 -6.39 11.60
C ALA A 64 15.47 -6.12 12.82
N GLY A 65 16.63 -6.79 12.96
CA GLY A 65 17.50 -6.63 14.11
C GLY A 65 16.86 -7.03 15.46
N THR A 66 15.97 -8.06 15.43
CA THR A 66 15.21 -8.49 16.60
C THR A 66 15.23 -10.01 16.78
N SER A 67 14.54 -10.53 17.79
CA SER A 67 14.44 -11.97 18.03
C SER A 67 13.21 -12.58 17.36
N PRO A 68 13.27 -13.86 16.90
CA PRO A 68 12.10 -14.58 16.40
C PRO A 68 10.94 -14.63 17.40
N ALA A 69 11.26 -14.70 18.70
CA ALA A 69 10.24 -14.71 19.77
C ALA A 69 9.45 -13.39 19.81
N LEU A 70 10.13 -12.25 19.58
CA LEU A 70 9.47 -10.96 19.54
C LEU A 70 8.58 -10.81 18.29
N VAL A 71 9.02 -11.28 17.12
CA VAL A 71 8.18 -11.33 15.91
C VAL A 71 6.92 -12.17 16.15
N ILE A 72 7.05 -13.36 16.76
CA ILE A 72 5.90 -14.21 17.10
C ILE A 72 4.99 -13.52 18.13
N TYR A 73 5.54 -12.77 19.07
CA TYR A 73 4.73 -12.02 20.03
C TYR A 73 3.80 -11.03 19.31
N TYR A 74 4.30 -10.28 18.30
CA TYR A 74 3.51 -9.30 17.56
C TYR A 74 2.53 -9.92 16.57
N PHE A 75 2.95 -10.93 15.82
CA PHE A 75 2.20 -11.42 14.65
C PHE A 75 1.63 -12.84 14.80
N LYS A 76 1.92 -13.54 15.90
CA LYS A 76 1.46 -14.90 16.24
C LYS A 76 1.89 -15.99 15.25
N THR A 77 1.63 -15.82 13.94
CA THR A 77 1.97 -16.78 12.91
C THR A 77 2.74 -16.12 11.76
N LYS A 78 3.43 -16.95 10.95
CA LYS A 78 4.07 -16.51 9.71
C LYS A 78 3.04 -15.89 8.76
N ASP A 79 1.92 -16.56 8.54
CA ASP A 79 0.91 -16.12 7.58
C ASP A 79 0.30 -14.77 7.99
N GLN A 80 0.09 -14.56 9.29
CA GLN A 80 -0.37 -13.28 9.80
C GLN A 80 0.66 -12.17 9.58
N LEU A 81 1.95 -12.43 9.88
CA LEU A 81 3.04 -11.48 9.61
C LEU A 81 3.06 -11.06 8.13
N LEU A 82 3.04 -12.06 7.23
CA LEU A 82 3.12 -11.81 5.80
C LEU A 82 1.88 -11.07 5.27
N THR A 83 0.70 -11.45 5.75
CA THR A 83 -0.56 -10.76 5.40
C THR A 83 -0.57 -9.29 5.86
N GLU A 84 -0.03 -9.01 7.05
CA GLU A 84 0.05 -7.66 7.57
C GLU A 84 1.14 -6.84 6.87
N ALA A 85 2.25 -7.47 6.47
CA ALA A 85 3.28 -6.85 5.65
C ALA A 85 2.73 -6.40 4.29
N LEU A 86 1.93 -7.26 3.64
CA LEU A 86 1.24 -6.93 2.40
C LEU A 86 0.30 -5.74 2.57
N ARG A 87 -0.51 -5.72 3.63
CA ARG A 87 -1.40 -4.57 3.91
C ARG A 87 -0.61 -3.28 4.10
N TYR A 88 0.49 -3.35 4.83
CA TYR A 88 1.36 -2.20 5.07
C TYR A 88 1.93 -1.64 3.77
N ALA A 89 2.43 -2.50 2.87
CA ALA A 89 2.93 -2.11 1.56
C ALA A 89 1.83 -1.47 0.70
N GLU A 90 0.65 -2.09 0.66
CA GLU A 90 -0.52 -1.60 -0.06
C GLU A 90 -0.98 -0.23 0.44
N ASP A 91 -1.10 -0.05 1.75
CA ASP A 91 -1.53 1.22 2.33
C ASP A 91 -0.56 2.34 1.94
N ALA A 92 0.76 2.10 2.02
CA ALA A 92 1.78 3.05 1.60
C ALA A 92 1.67 3.39 0.10
N TRP A 93 1.42 2.39 -0.75
CA TRP A 93 1.24 2.57 -2.19
C TRP A 93 0.00 3.42 -2.51
N TYR A 94 -1.14 3.14 -1.88
CA TYR A 94 -2.36 3.93 -2.07
C TYR A 94 -2.25 5.37 -1.56
N GLU A 95 -1.58 5.57 -0.42
CA GLU A 95 -1.31 6.90 0.09
C GLU A 95 -0.42 7.72 -0.86
N ALA A 96 0.62 7.10 -1.40
CA ALA A 96 1.50 7.72 -2.39
C ALA A 96 0.71 8.09 -3.66
N GLY A 97 -0.11 7.18 -4.19
CA GLY A 97 -0.97 7.42 -5.35
C GLY A 97 -1.97 8.53 -5.12
N THR A 98 -2.63 8.55 -3.98
CA THR A 98 -3.60 9.61 -3.63
C THR A 98 -2.91 10.98 -3.56
N ARG A 99 -1.73 11.06 -2.95
CA ARG A 99 -0.95 12.32 -2.90
C ARG A 99 -0.54 12.80 -4.30
N ARG A 100 -0.11 11.88 -5.17
CA ARG A 100 0.28 12.22 -6.56
C ARG A 100 -0.92 12.77 -7.34
N MET A 101 -2.05 12.08 -7.31
CA MET A 101 -3.26 12.48 -8.03
C MET A 101 -3.88 13.78 -7.53
N ALA A 102 -3.67 14.16 -6.26
CA ALA A 102 -4.21 15.39 -5.69
C ALA A 102 -3.76 16.67 -6.43
N GLY A 103 -2.58 16.63 -7.06
CA GLY A 103 -2.04 17.73 -7.86
C GLY A 103 -2.49 17.75 -9.33
N ILE A 104 -3.20 16.71 -9.79
CA ILE A 104 -3.58 16.54 -11.20
C ILE A 104 -5.02 17.01 -11.39
N ALA A 105 -5.22 18.05 -12.20
CA ALA A 105 -6.53 18.67 -12.39
C ALA A 105 -7.49 17.82 -13.24
N SER A 106 -7.01 17.27 -14.38
CA SER A 106 -7.84 16.52 -15.33
C SER A 106 -8.04 15.06 -14.91
N ALA A 107 -9.20 14.50 -15.20
CA ALA A 107 -9.47 13.08 -14.99
C ALA A 107 -8.60 12.20 -15.91
N ALA A 108 -8.37 12.62 -17.14
CA ALA A 108 -7.46 11.95 -18.07
C ALA A 108 -6.02 11.86 -17.52
N GLY A 109 -5.50 12.95 -16.94
CA GLY A 109 -4.18 12.94 -16.30
C GLY A 109 -4.11 12.07 -15.05
N ARG A 110 -5.17 12.02 -14.24
CA ARG A 110 -5.24 11.10 -13.08
C ARG A 110 -5.26 9.64 -13.52
N LEU A 111 -5.99 9.32 -14.58
CA LEU A 111 -6.02 7.97 -15.14
C LEU A 111 -4.65 7.58 -15.70
N GLU A 112 -3.98 8.50 -16.39
CA GLU A 112 -2.62 8.31 -16.89
C GLU A 112 -1.64 8.03 -15.74
N ASP A 113 -1.72 8.78 -14.65
CA ASP A 113 -0.88 8.57 -13.45
C ASP A 113 -1.18 7.22 -12.79
N LEU A 114 -2.45 6.80 -12.68
CA LEU A 114 -2.83 5.47 -12.19
C LEU A 114 -2.22 4.34 -13.04
N VAL A 115 -2.28 4.44 -14.35
CA VAL A 115 -1.66 3.44 -15.24
C VAL A 115 -0.14 3.48 -15.13
N ALA A 116 0.46 4.68 -15.02
CA ALA A 116 1.90 4.83 -14.85
C ALA A 116 2.40 4.23 -13.53
N MET A 117 1.64 4.34 -12.46
CA MET A 117 1.97 3.73 -11.15
C MET A 117 2.12 2.22 -11.22
N ASN A 118 1.46 1.55 -12.16
CA ASN A 118 1.61 0.09 -12.33
C ASN A 118 2.94 -0.31 -12.98
N PHE A 119 3.57 0.56 -13.79
CA PHE A 119 4.68 0.14 -14.64
C PHE A 119 5.91 1.04 -14.61
N LEU A 120 5.72 2.34 -14.33
CA LEU A 120 6.75 3.35 -14.56
C LEU A 120 7.22 4.07 -13.30
N VAL A 121 6.49 3.94 -12.19
CA VAL A 121 6.78 4.67 -10.97
C VAL A 121 7.42 3.75 -9.96
N GLU A 122 8.68 4.04 -9.63
CA GLU A 122 9.33 3.44 -8.47
C GLU A 122 8.73 4.07 -7.19
N ILE A 123 7.86 3.33 -6.53
CA ILE A 123 7.41 3.64 -5.19
C ILE A 123 8.22 2.75 -4.26
N GLU A 124 9.40 3.22 -3.83
CA GLU A 124 10.32 2.53 -2.93
C GLU A 124 10.66 1.08 -3.35
N GLY A 125 11.41 0.89 -4.44
CA GLY A 125 11.94 -0.43 -4.82
C GLY A 125 11.92 -0.71 -6.33
N ASP A 126 12.36 -1.90 -6.71
CA ASP A 126 12.31 -2.38 -8.11
C ASP A 126 10.86 -2.72 -8.47
N PRO A 127 10.25 -2.11 -9.52
CA PRO A 127 8.90 -2.45 -9.98
C PRO A 127 8.70 -3.95 -10.26
N THR A 128 9.76 -4.66 -10.67
CA THR A 128 9.72 -6.10 -10.96
C THR A 128 9.51 -6.92 -9.69
N SER A 129 10.15 -6.54 -8.58
CA SER A 129 10.00 -7.26 -7.30
C SER A 129 8.60 -7.12 -6.73
N SER A 130 7.96 -5.97 -6.89
CA SER A 130 6.56 -5.73 -6.51
C SER A 130 5.61 -6.72 -7.22
N TRP A 131 5.80 -6.97 -8.52
CA TRP A 131 4.95 -7.91 -9.26
C TRP A 131 5.19 -9.38 -8.86
N LEU A 132 6.40 -9.77 -8.46
CA LEU A 132 6.67 -11.10 -7.91
C LEU A 132 5.89 -11.32 -6.61
N LEU A 133 5.79 -10.28 -5.78
CA LEU A 133 4.97 -10.31 -4.57
C LEU A 133 3.49 -10.54 -4.88
N TRP A 134 2.93 -9.88 -5.91
CA TRP A 134 1.56 -10.07 -6.35
C TRP A 134 1.32 -11.47 -6.93
N LEU A 135 2.23 -12.01 -7.73
CA LEU A 135 2.13 -13.37 -8.25
C LEU A 135 2.10 -14.40 -7.11
N ASP A 136 2.94 -14.24 -6.10
CA ASP A 136 2.94 -15.09 -4.90
C ASP A 136 1.62 -14.95 -4.13
N LEU A 137 1.11 -13.73 -3.96
CA LEU A 137 -0.18 -13.47 -3.30
C LEU A 137 -1.33 -14.16 -4.04
N TRP A 138 -1.40 -14.05 -5.36
CA TRP A 138 -2.43 -14.72 -6.17
C TRP A 138 -2.34 -16.23 -6.06
N ALA A 139 -1.13 -16.80 -6.16
CA ALA A 139 -0.92 -18.24 -6.01
C ALA A 139 -1.36 -18.76 -4.65
N GLN A 140 -1.10 -18.02 -3.57
CA GLN A 140 -1.53 -18.38 -2.22
C GLN A 140 -3.04 -18.18 -2.03
N SER A 141 -3.64 -17.15 -2.60
CA SER A 141 -5.07 -16.84 -2.47
C SER A 141 -5.98 -17.95 -3.03
N VAL A 142 -5.49 -18.74 -4.01
CA VAL A 142 -6.22 -19.90 -4.54
C VAL A 142 -6.36 -21.02 -3.48
N ARG A 143 -5.45 -21.08 -2.51
CA ARG A 143 -5.35 -22.18 -1.54
C ARG A 143 -5.74 -21.78 -0.12
N LEU A 144 -5.55 -20.50 0.24
CA LEU A 144 -5.72 -19.98 1.59
C LEU A 144 -6.83 -18.92 1.62
N PRO A 145 -8.02 -19.24 2.20
CA PRO A 145 -9.15 -18.31 2.25
C PRO A 145 -8.84 -16.98 2.93
N GLU A 146 -7.95 -16.98 3.93
CA GLU A 146 -7.53 -15.77 4.65
C GLU A 146 -6.77 -14.83 3.73
N VAL A 147 -5.85 -15.36 2.91
CA VAL A 147 -5.10 -14.61 1.91
C VAL A 147 -6.03 -14.13 0.79
N ALA A 148 -6.98 -14.97 0.36
CA ALA A 148 -8.00 -14.59 -0.63
C ALA A 148 -8.83 -13.39 -0.18
N SER A 149 -9.22 -13.35 1.09
CA SER A 149 -9.99 -12.22 1.67
C SER A 149 -9.19 -10.91 1.65
N VAL A 150 -7.89 -10.96 1.87
CA VAL A 150 -7.01 -9.78 1.80
C VAL A 150 -6.85 -9.30 0.36
N ARG A 151 -6.54 -10.23 -0.56
CA ARG A 151 -6.45 -9.92 -1.99
C ARG A 151 -7.72 -9.28 -2.53
N GLN A 152 -8.90 -9.82 -2.17
CA GLN A 152 -10.18 -9.25 -2.61
C GLN A 152 -10.36 -7.79 -2.20
N LYS A 153 -9.93 -7.42 -0.99
CA LYS A 153 -9.99 -6.02 -0.51
C LYS A 153 -9.06 -5.10 -1.30
N PHE A 154 -7.88 -5.60 -1.68
CA PHE A 154 -6.95 -4.84 -2.52
C PHE A 154 -7.51 -4.63 -3.91
N ASP A 155 -8.01 -5.68 -4.55
CA ASP A 155 -8.66 -5.60 -5.87
C ASP A 155 -9.87 -4.65 -5.86
N GLU A 156 -10.65 -4.65 -4.77
CA GLU A 156 -11.82 -3.79 -4.59
C GLU A 156 -11.40 -2.33 -4.49
N ARG A 157 -10.42 -2.02 -3.65
CA ARG A 157 -9.86 -0.67 -3.47
C ARG A 157 -9.26 -0.12 -4.76
N TRP A 158 -8.54 -0.95 -5.51
CA TRP A 158 -7.97 -0.57 -6.81
C TRP A 158 -9.06 -0.23 -7.84
N ARG A 159 -10.06 -1.09 -7.99
CA ARG A 159 -11.19 -0.84 -8.89
C ARG A 159 -12.00 0.39 -8.48
N GLU A 160 -12.23 0.62 -7.19
CA GLU A 160 -12.89 1.82 -6.69
C GLU A 160 -12.12 3.09 -7.06
N MET A 161 -10.80 3.09 -6.99
CA MET A 161 -9.96 4.22 -7.38
C MET A 161 -10.12 4.53 -8.88
N ILE A 162 -10.03 3.53 -9.75
CA ILE A 162 -10.26 3.70 -11.20
C ILE A 162 -11.70 4.20 -11.44
N THR A 163 -12.69 3.55 -10.85
CA THR A 163 -14.11 3.91 -10.99
C THR A 163 -14.35 5.37 -10.61
N SER A 164 -13.77 5.83 -9.52
CA SER A 164 -13.91 7.23 -9.05
C SER A 164 -13.34 8.24 -10.07
N VAL A 165 -12.20 7.92 -10.67
CA VAL A 165 -11.59 8.78 -11.71
C VAL A 165 -12.47 8.81 -12.97
N VAL A 166 -13.00 7.64 -13.38
CA VAL A 166 -13.88 7.57 -14.56
C VAL A 166 -15.16 8.37 -14.34
N LEU A 167 -15.83 8.20 -13.21
CA LEU A 167 -17.04 8.96 -12.87
C LEU A 167 -16.79 10.47 -12.79
N ALA A 168 -15.66 10.87 -12.21
CA ALA A 168 -15.27 12.28 -12.19
C ALA A 168 -15.05 12.85 -13.60
N GLY A 169 -14.40 12.08 -14.48
CA GLY A 169 -14.17 12.48 -15.87
C GLY A 169 -15.46 12.56 -16.70
N GLN A 170 -16.40 11.65 -16.48
CA GLN A 170 -17.73 11.72 -17.09
C GLN A 170 -18.51 12.96 -16.61
N ALA A 171 -18.48 13.23 -15.31
CA ALA A 171 -19.14 14.42 -14.75
C ALA A 171 -18.53 15.73 -15.26
N ALA A 172 -17.21 15.76 -15.53
CA ALA A 172 -16.51 16.89 -16.12
C ALA A 172 -16.63 16.99 -17.65
N GLY A 173 -17.22 15.99 -18.32
CA GLY A 173 -17.31 15.92 -19.79
C GLY A 173 -15.99 15.58 -20.48
N GLU A 174 -14.98 15.11 -19.72
CA GLU A 174 -13.71 14.64 -20.27
C GLU A 174 -13.81 13.23 -20.86
N PHE A 175 -14.73 12.40 -20.37
CA PHE A 175 -14.93 11.01 -20.77
C PHE A 175 -16.32 10.77 -21.32
N GLY A 176 -16.38 9.90 -22.33
CA GLY A 176 -17.63 9.39 -22.89
C GLY A 176 -18.40 8.47 -21.92
N PRO A 177 -19.65 8.15 -22.25
CA PRO A 177 -20.49 7.31 -21.41
C PRO A 177 -20.06 5.84 -21.49
N VAL A 178 -19.55 5.31 -20.38
CA VAL A 178 -19.24 3.89 -20.18
C VAL A 178 -19.76 3.46 -18.81
N ASN A 179 -19.95 2.16 -18.61
CA ASN A 179 -20.09 1.63 -17.26
C ASN A 179 -18.72 1.70 -16.57
N ALA A 180 -18.59 2.53 -15.53
CA ALA A 180 -17.32 2.79 -14.87
C ALA A 180 -16.77 1.56 -14.13
N GLU A 181 -17.64 0.71 -13.57
CA GLU A 181 -17.25 -0.52 -12.87
C GLU A 181 -16.73 -1.58 -13.86
N ASP A 182 -17.44 -1.80 -14.99
CA ASP A 182 -17.00 -2.71 -16.04
C ASP A 182 -15.68 -2.25 -16.68
N PHE A 183 -15.54 -0.94 -16.89
CA PHE A 183 -14.28 -0.35 -17.36
C PHE A 183 -13.14 -0.62 -16.38
N ALA A 184 -13.34 -0.34 -15.08
CA ALA A 184 -12.34 -0.56 -14.05
C ALA A 184 -11.92 -2.03 -13.98
N MET A 185 -12.88 -2.96 -14.02
CA MET A 185 -12.61 -4.40 -14.03
C MET A 185 -11.79 -4.81 -15.26
N THR A 186 -12.15 -4.31 -16.44
CA THR A 186 -11.47 -4.67 -17.69
C THR A 186 -10.07 -4.08 -17.75
N LEU A 187 -9.91 -2.81 -17.34
CA LEU A 187 -8.60 -2.16 -17.27
C LEU A 187 -7.69 -2.91 -16.29
N THR A 188 -8.16 -3.22 -15.08
CA THR A 188 -7.41 -4.00 -14.09
C THR A 188 -6.91 -5.31 -14.68
N ALA A 189 -7.80 -6.11 -15.29
CA ALA A 189 -7.42 -7.39 -15.88
C ALA A 189 -6.38 -7.24 -17.01
N LEU A 190 -6.45 -6.15 -17.81
CA LEU A 190 -5.45 -5.85 -18.83
C LEU A 190 -4.09 -5.51 -18.19
N LEU A 191 -4.07 -4.63 -17.17
CA LEU A 191 -2.83 -4.21 -16.52
C LEU A 191 -2.16 -5.39 -15.79
N ASP A 192 -2.94 -6.21 -15.09
CA ASP A 192 -2.45 -7.43 -14.44
C ASP A 192 -1.83 -8.41 -15.46
N GLY A 193 -2.51 -8.62 -16.59
CA GLY A 193 -1.99 -9.47 -17.67
C GLY A 193 -0.66 -8.96 -18.24
N LEU A 194 -0.53 -7.65 -18.45
CA LEU A 194 0.72 -7.02 -18.93
C LEU A 194 1.83 -7.11 -17.89
N ALA A 195 1.51 -6.91 -16.62
CA ALA A 195 2.47 -7.03 -15.53
C ALA A 195 3.01 -8.46 -15.38
N ILE A 196 2.16 -9.47 -15.56
CA ILE A 196 2.59 -10.87 -15.60
C ILE A 196 3.61 -11.10 -16.73
N GLN A 197 3.39 -10.55 -17.93
CA GLN A 197 4.33 -10.68 -19.04
C GLN A 197 5.69 -10.04 -18.70
N ILE A 198 5.68 -8.86 -18.07
CA ILE A 198 6.92 -8.20 -17.60
C ILE A 198 7.64 -9.07 -16.57
N ALA A 199 6.93 -9.58 -15.55
CA ALA A 199 7.50 -10.41 -14.51
C ALA A 199 8.07 -11.73 -15.05
N LEU A 200 7.50 -12.25 -16.15
CA LEU A 200 8.00 -13.43 -16.87
C LEU A 200 9.12 -13.11 -17.88
N ALA A 201 9.57 -11.86 -17.94
CA ALA A 201 10.57 -11.37 -18.88
C ALA A 201 10.23 -11.65 -20.36
N ASP A 202 8.96 -11.50 -20.74
CA ASP A 202 8.55 -11.60 -22.15
C ASP A 202 9.22 -10.49 -22.98
N PRO A 203 10.00 -10.83 -24.02
CA PRO A 203 10.73 -9.82 -24.80
C PRO A 203 9.84 -8.87 -25.60
N SER A 204 8.53 -9.14 -25.70
CA SER A 204 7.56 -8.33 -26.43
C SER A 204 6.94 -7.21 -25.59
N VAL A 205 7.10 -7.26 -24.25
CA VAL A 205 6.43 -6.35 -23.30
C VAL A 205 7.41 -5.86 -22.23
N ASP A 206 7.81 -4.61 -22.35
CA ASP A 206 8.46 -3.88 -21.27
C ASP A 206 7.49 -2.91 -20.58
N ALA A 207 7.92 -2.26 -19.52
CA ALA A 207 7.12 -1.32 -18.74
C ALA A 207 6.54 -0.17 -19.60
N SER A 208 7.32 0.38 -20.52
CA SER A 208 6.87 1.45 -21.42
C SER A 208 5.79 0.95 -22.38
N ARG A 209 5.98 -0.24 -22.92
CA ARG A 209 4.99 -0.87 -23.82
C ARG A 209 3.70 -1.22 -23.10
N ALA A 210 3.78 -1.74 -21.88
CA ALA A 210 2.62 -2.04 -21.06
C ALA A 210 1.81 -0.77 -20.74
N PHE A 211 2.50 0.31 -20.34
CA PHE A 211 1.89 1.62 -20.13
C PHE A 211 1.16 2.12 -21.38
N GLU A 212 1.83 2.10 -22.56
CA GLU A 212 1.21 2.51 -23.83
C GLU A 212 -0.05 1.70 -24.15
N LEU A 213 -0.01 0.38 -23.98
CA LEU A 213 -1.15 -0.50 -24.27
C LEU A 213 -2.30 -0.21 -23.31
N GLY A 214 -2.04 -0.02 -22.03
CA GLY A 214 -3.03 0.38 -21.03
C GLY A 214 -3.69 1.71 -21.38
N MET A 215 -2.90 2.72 -21.72
CA MET A 215 -3.40 4.04 -22.07
C MET A 215 -4.15 4.08 -23.42
N ARG A 216 -3.72 3.33 -24.42
CA ARG A 216 -4.47 3.19 -25.70
C ARG A 216 -5.83 2.53 -25.48
N PHE A 217 -5.88 1.50 -24.66
CA PHE A 217 -7.15 0.88 -24.28
C PHE A 217 -8.05 1.90 -23.57
N ALA A 218 -7.53 2.55 -22.53
CA ALA A 218 -8.28 3.50 -21.72
C ALA A 218 -8.82 4.68 -22.53
N SER A 219 -7.98 5.32 -23.34
CA SER A 219 -8.36 6.46 -24.19
C SER A 219 -9.38 6.07 -25.26
N GLY A 220 -9.21 4.89 -25.86
CA GLY A 220 -10.16 4.38 -26.87
C GLY A 220 -11.53 4.06 -26.30
N GLN A 221 -11.61 3.50 -25.10
CA GLN A 221 -12.88 3.17 -24.43
C GLN A 221 -13.59 4.42 -23.90
N LEU A 222 -12.84 5.35 -23.32
CA LEU A 222 -13.38 6.56 -22.71
C LEU A 222 -13.54 7.73 -23.68
N GLY A 223 -13.04 7.62 -24.92
CA GLY A 223 -13.25 8.58 -25.99
C GLY A 223 -12.47 9.89 -25.82
N PHE A 224 -11.31 9.88 -25.14
CA PHE A 224 -10.45 11.05 -25.04
C PHE A 224 -9.17 10.91 -25.87
N GLU A 225 -8.59 12.05 -26.28
CA GLU A 225 -7.32 12.07 -27.01
C GLU A 225 -6.14 11.88 -26.05
N TRP A 226 -5.33 10.86 -26.29
CA TRP A 226 -4.07 10.64 -25.58
C TRP A 226 -2.88 10.81 -26.52
N SER A 227 -1.98 11.73 -26.18
CA SER A 227 -0.87 12.15 -27.07
C SER A 227 0.29 11.14 -27.17
N GLY A 228 0.23 10.03 -26.44
CA GLY A 228 1.29 9.00 -26.49
C GLY A 228 2.60 9.41 -25.81
N ARG A 229 2.65 10.49 -25.05
CA ARG A 229 3.83 10.88 -24.28
C ARG A 229 3.82 10.11 -22.96
N SER A 230 4.89 9.34 -22.72
CA SER A 230 5.14 8.78 -21.39
C SER A 230 5.29 9.94 -20.39
N PRO A 231 4.73 9.85 -19.17
CA PRO A 231 4.99 10.85 -18.14
C PRO A 231 6.50 11.00 -17.94
N ALA A 232 6.97 12.24 -17.79
CA ALA A 232 8.38 12.52 -17.55
C ALA A 232 8.83 11.82 -16.27
N ARG A 233 9.96 11.12 -16.35
CA ARG A 233 10.62 10.47 -15.21
C ARG A 233 10.97 11.48 -14.12
#